data_21f6e84209c62e6f73cdb4bfcd5bbf9f
#
_entry.id   21f6e84209c62e6f73cdb4bfcd5bbf9f
#
_cell.length_a   1.000
_cell.length_b   1.000
_cell.length_c   1.000
_cell.angle_alpha   90.00
_cell.angle_beta   90.00
_cell.angle_gamma   90.00
#
_symmetry.space_group_name_H-M   'P 1'
#
loop_
_entity.id
_entity.type
_entity.pdbx_description
1 polymer ?
#
loop_
_entity_poly.entity_id
_entity_poly.type
_entity_poly.pdbx_seq_one_letter_code
_entity_poly.pdbx_strand_id
1 'polypeptide(L)'
;MLKVASFDIVFQEIPGEVTLALNLSNCPCHCPGCHSKHLAEDIGEVLDEALMDGLLARYKGLISCVAFMGGDAAPDEVLRWANYIHQLPITNHQSVIRTAWYSGRTGFPRDHRALDYVKLGPYIESLGGLKSETTNQRFYKRVGDTWQDITSSFWKKNL
;
A
#
# COMPACT_ATOMS: atom_id res chain seq x y z
N MET A 1 2.56 -16.21 6.13
CA MET A 1 1.79 -15.18 6.87
C MET A 1 2.50 -13.84 6.76
N LEU A 2 1.75 -12.78 6.57
CA LEU A 2 2.33 -11.44 6.53
C LEU A 2 2.79 -11.01 7.92
N LYS A 3 3.93 -10.33 7.97
CA LYS A 3 4.46 -9.73 9.20
C LYS A 3 4.64 -8.24 9.00
N VAL A 4 4.23 -7.46 9.99
CA VAL A 4 4.40 -6.00 10.00
C VAL A 4 5.71 -5.70 10.71
N ALA A 5 6.70 -5.23 9.96
CA ALA A 5 7.98 -4.82 10.51
C ALA A 5 7.88 -3.49 11.25
N SER A 6 7.08 -2.58 10.68
CA SER A 6 6.82 -1.26 11.25
C SER A 6 5.56 -0.69 10.63
N PHE A 7 5.05 0.39 11.20
CA PHE A 7 3.94 1.13 10.62
C PHE A 7 4.12 2.62 10.88
N ASP A 8 3.57 3.44 9.97
CA ASP A 8 3.66 4.90 10.05
C ASP A 8 2.38 5.53 9.52
N ILE A 9 2.10 6.73 9.98
CA ILE A 9 1.07 7.56 9.36
C ILE A 9 1.76 8.44 8.32
N VAL A 10 1.33 8.32 7.08
CA VAL A 10 1.95 8.99 5.94
C VAL A 10 0.92 9.81 5.16
N PHE A 11 1.39 10.85 4.47
CA PHE A 11 0.51 11.84 3.85
C PHE A 11 0.72 11.99 2.34
N GLN A 12 1.78 11.43 1.80
CA GLN A 12 2.15 11.63 0.39
C GLN A 12 2.19 10.34 -0.44
N GLU A 13 2.27 9.20 0.21
CA GLU A 13 2.38 7.91 -0.47
C GLU A 13 1.12 7.56 -1.24
N ILE A 14 -0.05 7.96 -0.71
CA ILE A 14 -1.33 7.82 -1.42
C ILE A 14 -1.89 9.22 -1.59
N PRO A 15 -1.95 9.75 -2.82
CA PRO A 15 -2.39 11.12 -3.05
C PRO A 15 -3.78 11.40 -2.47
N GLY A 16 -3.88 12.45 -1.66
CA GLY A 16 -5.14 12.89 -1.09
C GLY A 16 -5.62 12.12 0.13
N GLU A 17 -4.84 11.16 0.63
CA GLU A 17 -5.24 10.32 1.78
C GLU A 17 -4.30 10.52 2.96
N VAL A 18 -4.86 10.40 4.16
CA VAL A 18 -4.08 10.22 5.39
C VAL A 18 -4.01 8.72 5.63
N THR A 19 -2.82 8.15 5.52
CA THR A 19 -2.65 6.72 5.34
C THR A 19 -1.89 6.08 6.49
N LEU A 20 -2.44 4.97 7.02
CA LEU A 20 -1.69 4.05 7.85
C LEU A 20 -0.92 3.13 6.92
N ALA A 21 0.39 3.29 6.85
CA ALA A 21 1.27 2.45 6.04
C ALA A 21 1.78 1.28 6.87
N LEU A 22 1.49 0.06 6.44
CA LEU A 22 1.98 -1.16 7.07
C LEU A 22 3.18 -1.66 6.27
N ASN A 23 4.37 -1.54 6.84
CA ASN A 23 5.60 -2.00 6.20
C ASN A 23 5.76 -3.49 6.43
N LEU A 24 5.54 -4.27 5.38
CA LEU A 24 5.54 -5.73 5.44
C LEU A 24 6.92 -6.29 5.13
N SER A 25 7.32 -7.28 5.91
CA SER A 25 8.61 -7.94 5.75
C SER A 25 8.55 -9.07 4.72
N ASN A 26 9.68 -9.80 4.56
CA ASN A 26 9.82 -10.90 3.60
C ASN A 26 9.57 -10.49 2.15
N CYS A 27 9.96 -9.26 1.78
CA CYS A 27 9.81 -8.80 0.40
C CYS A 27 10.67 -9.64 -0.54
N PRO A 28 10.10 -10.33 -1.54
CA PRO A 28 10.85 -11.20 -2.44
C PRO A 28 11.52 -10.45 -3.60
N CYS A 29 11.24 -9.17 -3.75
CA CYS A 29 11.65 -8.42 -4.94
C CYS A 29 13.13 -8.05 -4.96
N HIS A 30 13.76 -7.86 -3.79
CA HIS A 30 15.19 -7.57 -3.64
C HIS A 30 15.72 -6.51 -4.63
N CYS A 31 14.98 -5.41 -4.78
CA CYS A 31 15.33 -4.37 -5.74
C CYS A 31 16.68 -3.70 -5.40
N PRO A 32 17.65 -3.67 -6.31
CA PRO A 32 18.89 -2.95 -6.07
C PRO A 32 18.64 -1.47 -5.78
N GLY A 33 19.30 -0.93 -4.75
CA GLY A 33 19.11 0.46 -4.35
C GLY A 33 17.83 0.74 -3.59
N CYS A 34 17.03 -0.28 -3.26
CA CYS A 34 15.79 -0.12 -2.50
C CYS A 34 16.05 0.51 -1.13
N HIS A 35 15.26 1.52 -0.77
CA HIS A 35 15.37 2.20 0.53
C HIS A 35 14.93 1.33 1.72
N SER A 36 14.17 0.27 1.44
CA SER A 36 13.60 -0.61 2.46
C SER A 36 14.19 -2.02 2.41
N LYS A 37 15.51 -2.12 2.25
CA LYS A 37 16.20 -3.41 2.15
C LYS A 37 15.96 -4.34 3.34
N HIS A 38 15.79 -3.76 4.53
CA HIS A 38 15.52 -4.54 5.75
C HIS A 38 14.20 -5.31 5.65
N LEU A 39 13.28 -4.89 4.81
CA LEU A 39 12.00 -5.59 4.61
C LEU A 39 12.14 -6.90 3.83
N ALA A 40 13.31 -7.19 3.28
CA ALA A 40 13.59 -8.50 2.70
C ALA A 40 13.80 -9.58 3.77
N GLU A 41 14.07 -9.17 5.02
CA GLU A 41 14.28 -10.08 6.13
C GLU A 41 12.95 -10.51 6.75
N ASP A 42 12.97 -11.63 7.47
CA ASP A 42 11.81 -12.13 8.21
C ASP A 42 11.75 -11.48 9.59
N ILE A 43 11.16 -10.29 9.65
CA ILE A 43 11.09 -9.48 10.86
C ILE A 43 9.67 -8.99 11.12
N GLY A 44 9.39 -8.62 12.36
CA GLY A 44 8.13 -7.98 12.75
C GLY A 44 7.11 -8.93 13.36
N GLU A 45 5.92 -8.40 13.57
CA GLU A 45 4.81 -9.13 14.17
C GLU A 45 3.88 -9.70 13.10
N VAL A 46 3.37 -10.88 13.33
CA VAL A 46 2.37 -11.50 12.45
C VAL A 46 1.14 -10.59 12.39
N LEU A 47 0.70 -10.30 11.16
CA LEU A 47 -0.52 -9.53 10.95
C LEU A 47 -1.73 -10.45 11.18
N ASP A 48 -2.39 -10.24 12.30
CA ASP A 48 -3.62 -10.93 12.68
C ASP A 48 -4.75 -9.93 12.95
N GLU A 49 -5.93 -10.43 13.26
CA GLU A 49 -7.09 -9.58 13.53
C GLU A 49 -6.85 -8.65 14.72
N ALA A 50 -6.20 -9.15 15.78
CA ALA A 50 -5.94 -8.35 16.97
C ALA A 50 -5.04 -7.17 16.64
N LEU A 51 -3.99 -7.39 15.86
CA LEU A 51 -3.09 -6.31 15.43
C LEU A 51 -3.81 -5.32 14.52
N MET A 52 -4.53 -5.81 13.51
CA MET A 52 -5.25 -4.96 12.57
C MET A 52 -6.32 -4.14 13.28
N ASP A 53 -7.15 -4.77 14.08
CA ASP A 53 -8.22 -4.08 14.80
C ASP A 53 -7.67 -3.06 15.80
N GLY A 54 -6.58 -3.40 16.47
CA GLY A 54 -5.90 -2.50 17.40
C GLY A 54 -5.38 -1.26 16.72
N LEU A 55 -4.75 -1.40 15.56
CA LEU A 55 -4.25 -0.27 14.78
C LEU A 55 -5.37 0.61 14.26
N LEU A 56 -6.43 0.00 13.73
CA LEU A 56 -7.57 0.73 13.21
C LEU A 56 -8.29 1.49 14.32
N ALA A 57 -8.43 0.90 15.51
CA ALA A 57 -9.03 1.56 16.67
C ALA A 57 -8.17 2.73 17.15
N ARG A 58 -6.85 2.55 17.19
CA ARG A 58 -5.91 3.58 17.64
C ARG A 58 -5.96 4.83 16.77
N TYR A 59 -6.10 4.66 15.46
CA TYR A 59 -6.07 5.77 14.51
C TYR A 59 -7.44 6.13 13.95
N LYS A 60 -8.49 5.64 14.58
CA LYS A 60 -9.86 5.94 14.19
C LYS A 60 -10.09 7.45 14.14
N GLY A 61 -10.69 7.92 13.05
CA GLY A 61 -10.94 9.34 12.83
C GLY A 61 -9.76 10.13 12.28
N LEU A 62 -8.57 9.54 12.28
CA LEU A 62 -7.37 10.18 11.74
C LEU A 62 -7.06 9.71 10.32
N ILE A 63 -7.18 8.42 10.06
CA ILE A 63 -6.81 7.84 8.76
C ILE A 63 -8.00 7.68 7.83
N SER A 64 -7.75 7.81 6.54
CA SER A 64 -8.71 7.56 5.47
C SER A 64 -8.33 6.36 4.59
N CYS A 65 -7.11 5.84 4.77
CA CYS A 65 -6.58 4.76 3.94
C CYS A 65 -5.63 3.88 4.75
N VAL A 66 -5.59 2.59 4.42
CA VAL A 66 -4.56 1.66 4.89
C VAL A 66 -3.79 1.18 3.67
N ALA A 67 -2.47 1.32 3.70
CA ALA A 67 -1.60 0.88 2.61
C ALA A 67 -0.75 -0.30 3.06
N PHE A 68 -0.74 -1.33 2.23
CA PHE A 68 0.15 -2.49 2.39
C PHE A 68 1.42 -2.21 1.58
N MET A 69 2.52 -2.00 2.30
CA MET A 69 3.80 -1.67 1.69
C MET A 69 4.63 -2.94 1.59
N GLY A 70 4.57 -3.62 0.45
CA GLY A 70 5.15 -4.93 0.24
C GLY A 70 4.11 -6.04 0.34
N GLY A 71 4.53 -7.23 0.79
CA GLY A 71 3.61 -8.37 0.90
C GLY A 71 3.54 -9.19 -0.37
N ASP A 72 4.45 -8.99 -1.32
CA ASP A 72 4.47 -9.71 -2.60
C ASP A 72 4.75 -11.22 -2.44
N ALA A 73 5.25 -11.64 -1.28
CA ALA A 73 5.40 -13.07 -0.97
C ALA A 73 4.06 -13.76 -0.74
N ALA A 74 3.02 -13.01 -0.38
CA ALA A 74 1.69 -13.55 -0.08
C ALA A 74 0.59 -12.62 -0.60
N PRO A 75 0.44 -12.53 -1.94
CA PRO A 75 -0.53 -11.60 -2.54
C PRO A 75 -1.97 -11.84 -2.10
N ASP A 76 -2.35 -13.10 -1.94
CA ASP A 76 -3.71 -13.44 -1.52
C ASP A 76 -4.01 -12.98 -0.09
N GLU A 77 -3.01 -12.96 0.78
CA GLU A 77 -3.18 -12.41 2.13
C GLU A 77 -3.37 -10.89 2.10
N VAL A 78 -2.63 -10.19 1.25
CA VAL A 78 -2.82 -8.74 1.09
C VAL A 78 -4.25 -8.45 0.68
N LEU A 79 -4.76 -9.17 -0.32
CA LEU A 79 -6.14 -8.98 -0.80
C LEU A 79 -7.16 -9.37 0.27
N ARG A 80 -6.91 -10.41 1.03
CA ARG A 80 -7.78 -10.82 2.12
C ARG A 80 -7.88 -9.73 3.20
N TRP A 81 -6.76 -9.12 3.58
CA TRP A 81 -6.76 -8.02 4.54
C TRP A 81 -7.41 -6.76 4.00
N ALA A 82 -7.21 -6.46 2.72
CA ALA A 82 -7.88 -5.33 2.08
C ALA A 82 -9.41 -5.51 2.12
N ASN A 83 -9.89 -6.70 1.80
CA ASN A 83 -11.32 -7.03 1.90
C ASN A 83 -11.83 -6.96 3.35
N TYR A 84 -11.02 -7.45 4.29
CA TYR A 84 -11.35 -7.37 5.71
C TYR A 84 -11.64 -5.93 6.13
N ILE A 85 -10.79 -5.00 5.73
CA ILE A 85 -10.95 -3.58 6.05
C ILE A 85 -12.22 -3.02 5.42
N HIS A 86 -12.51 -3.36 4.17
CA HIS A 86 -13.70 -2.88 3.47
C HIS A 86 -15.00 -3.39 4.10
N GLN A 87 -14.96 -4.53 4.77
CA GLN A 87 -16.14 -5.14 5.40
C GLN A 87 -16.37 -4.66 6.83
N LEU A 88 -15.44 -3.91 7.42
CA LEU A 88 -15.62 -3.40 8.77
C LEU A 88 -16.75 -2.38 8.82
N PRO A 89 -17.56 -2.41 9.88
CA PRO A 89 -18.63 -1.42 10.02
C PRO A 89 -18.05 -0.02 10.16
N ILE A 90 -18.66 0.93 9.45
CA ILE A 90 -18.29 2.32 9.54
C ILE A 90 -18.99 2.91 10.74
N THR A 91 -18.22 3.51 11.66
CA THR A 91 -18.75 4.20 12.81
C THR A 91 -18.35 5.69 12.75
N ASN A 92 -19.10 6.55 13.40
CA ASN A 92 -18.77 7.97 13.55
C ASN A 92 -18.76 8.78 12.25
N HIS A 93 -19.70 8.54 11.35
CA HIS A 93 -19.90 9.35 10.13
C HIS A 93 -18.70 9.39 9.19
N GLN A 94 -17.81 8.41 9.29
CA GLN A 94 -16.65 8.37 8.43
C GLN A 94 -16.94 7.63 7.14
N SER A 95 -16.29 8.08 6.08
CA SER A 95 -16.24 7.35 4.83
C SER A 95 -15.60 5.99 5.03
N VAL A 96 -15.87 5.06 4.14
CA VAL A 96 -15.19 3.77 4.09
C VAL A 96 -13.68 4.02 4.03
N ILE A 97 -12.93 3.32 4.87
CA ILE A 97 -11.46 3.36 4.80
C ILE A 97 -11.03 2.72 3.48
N ARG A 98 -10.25 3.45 2.71
CA ARG A 98 -9.70 2.95 1.45
C ARG A 98 -8.50 2.07 1.71
N THR A 99 -8.18 1.25 0.71
CA THR A 99 -7.06 0.33 0.79
C THR A 99 -6.14 0.54 -0.41
N ALA A 100 -4.84 0.36 -0.16
CA ALA A 100 -3.80 0.53 -1.16
C ALA A 100 -2.73 -0.55 -1.01
N TRP A 101 -2.09 -0.90 -2.12
CA TRP A 101 -1.00 -1.86 -2.12
C TRP A 101 0.16 -1.33 -2.94
N TYR A 102 1.33 -1.26 -2.31
CA TYR A 102 2.59 -1.00 -2.98
C TYR A 102 3.25 -2.33 -3.29
N SER A 103 3.16 -2.76 -4.56
CA SER A 103 3.69 -4.03 -5.04
C SER A 103 4.91 -3.80 -5.95
N GLY A 104 5.88 -4.70 -5.86
CA GLY A 104 6.99 -4.73 -6.80
C GLY A 104 6.68 -5.52 -8.08
N ARG A 105 5.49 -6.11 -8.17
CA ARG A 105 5.04 -6.85 -9.34
C ARG A 105 4.58 -5.91 -10.44
N THR A 106 4.51 -6.41 -11.67
CA THR A 106 4.06 -5.61 -12.82
C THR A 106 2.60 -5.86 -13.18
N GLY A 107 2.02 -6.98 -12.74
CA GLY A 107 0.64 -7.33 -13.04
C GLY A 107 -0.36 -6.83 -12.01
N PHE A 108 -1.56 -6.49 -12.44
CA PHE A 108 -2.64 -6.10 -11.54
C PHE A 108 -3.05 -7.26 -10.63
N PRO A 109 -3.51 -6.94 -9.40
CA PRO A 109 -4.01 -7.98 -8.50
C PRO A 109 -5.25 -8.66 -9.08
N ARG A 110 -5.42 -9.94 -8.70
CA ARG A 110 -6.52 -10.78 -9.18
C ARG A 110 -7.88 -10.19 -8.81
N ASP A 111 -8.03 -9.75 -7.58
CA ASP A 111 -9.26 -9.14 -7.08
C ASP A 111 -9.07 -7.63 -7.01
N HIS A 112 -9.36 -6.95 -8.11
CA HIS A 112 -9.18 -5.52 -8.19
C HIS A 112 -10.13 -4.73 -7.26
N ARG A 113 -11.25 -5.33 -6.85
CA ARG A 113 -12.21 -4.64 -5.98
C ARG A 113 -11.75 -4.58 -4.52
N ALA A 114 -10.79 -5.42 -4.14
CA ALA A 114 -10.21 -5.37 -2.80
C ALA A 114 -9.42 -4.09 -2.55
N LEU A 115 -8.94 -3.43 -3.61
CA LEU A 115 -8.04 -2.30 -3.51
C LEU A 115 -8.62 -1.06 -4.19
N ASP A 116 -8.41 0.08 -3.58
CA ASP A 116 -8.75 1.39 -4.14
C ASP A 116 -7.58 2.01 -4.89
N TYR A 117 -6.36 1.65 -4.50
CA TYR A 117 -5.12 2.12 -5.14
C TYR A 117 -4.14 0.96 -5.24
N VAL A 118 -3.32 0.98 -6.29
CA VAL A 118 -2.22 0.02 -6.42
C VAL A 118 -1.02 0.69 -7.10
N LYS A 119 0.15 0.51 -6.49
CA LYS A 119 1.43 0.84 -7.11
C LYS A 119 2.04 -0.45 -7.64
N LEU A 120 2.41 -0.47 -8.90
CA LEU A 120 3.01 -1.61 -9.58
C LEU A 120 4.42 -1.28 -10.08
N GLY A 121 5.26 -2.28 -10.12
CA GLY A 121 6.60 -2.22 -10.68
C GLY A 121 7.70 -2.26 -9.64
N PRO A 122 8.82 -2.96 -9.95
CA PRO A 122 9.97 -2.98 -9.07
C PRO A 122 10.68 -1.62 -9.08
N TYR A 123 11.43 -1.34 -8.01
CA TYR A 123 12.29 -0.18 -8.00
C TYR A 123 13.51 -0.44 -8.90
N ILE A 124 13.72 0.42 -9.88
CA ILE A 124 14.90 0.40 -10.74
C ILE A 124 15.66 1.70 -10.50
N GLU A 125 16.83 1.59 -9.89
CA GLU A 125 17.58 2.75 -9.42
C GLU A 125 17.86 3.77 -10.53
N SER A 126 18.21 3.31 -11.73
CA SER A 126 18.50 4.18 -12.87
C SER A 126 17.28 4.95 -13.39
N LEU A 127 16.07 4.46 -13.12
CA LEU A 127 14.83 5.08 -13.56
C LEU A 127 14.17 5.90 -12.44
N GLY A 128 14.49 5.58 -11.19
CA GLY A 128 13.92 6.23 -10.03
C GLY A 128 12.58 5.67 -9.59
N GLY A 129 12.10 6.12 -8.43
CA GLY A 129 10.79 5.76 -7.91
C GLY A 129 9.66 6.61 -8.48
N LEU A 130 8.49 6.55 -7.85
CA LEU A 130 7.27 7.24 -8.33
C LEU A 130 7.45 8.74 -8.56
N LYS A 131 8.31 9.39 -7.78
CA LYS A 131 8.54 10.85 -7.91
C LYS A 131 9.37 11.23 -9.12
N SER A 132 9.98 10.25 -9.80
CA SER A 132 10.80 10.48 -10.99
C SER A 132 9.93 10.38 -12.24
N GLU A 133 10.06 11.36 -13.13
CA GLU A 133 9.34 11.34 -14.41
C GLU A 133 9.82 10.22 -15.33
N THR A 134 10.99 9.64 -15.06
CA THR A 134 11.56 8.52 -15.83
C THR A 134 11.21 7.15 -15.25
N THR A 135 10.41 7.10 -14.18
CA THR A 135 10.11 5.86 -13.48
C THR A 135 9.39 4.84 -14.35
N ASN A 136 9.74 3.56 -14.13
CA ASN A 136 8.96 2.43 -14.66
C ASN A 136 7.78 2.09 -13.77
N GLN A 137 7.75 2.62 -12.53
CA GLN A 137 6.66 2.34 -11.61
C GLN A 137 5.41 3.10 -12.02
N ARG A 138 4.24 2.48 -11.77
CA ARG A 138 2.96 3.08 -12.08
C ARG A 138 2.06 3.03 -10.85
N PHE A 139 1.32 4.11 -10.65
CA PHE A 139 0.36 4.23 -9.55
C PHE A 139 -1.03 4.39 -10.13
N TYR A 140 -1.94 3.53 -9.72
CA TYR A 140 -3.30 3.51 -10.25
C TYR A 140 -4.32 3.74 -9.14
N LYS A 141 -5.36 4.48 -9.48
CA LYS A 141 -6.55 4.65 -8.65
C LYS A 141 -7.70 3.89 -9.32
N ARG A 142 -8.44 3.11 -8.54
CA ARG A 142 -9.62 2.42 -9.06
C ARG A 142 -10.79 3.41 -9.16
N VAL A 143 -11.38 3.48 -10.33
CA VAL A 143 -12.60 4.25 -10.61
C VAL A 143 -13.64 3.29 -11.13
N GLY A 144 -14.61 2.92 -10.28
CA GLY A 144 -15.54 1.83 -10.60
C GLY A 144 -14.81 0.51 -10.77
N ASP A 145 -14.90 -0.09 -11.94
CA ASP A 145 -14.23 -1.36 -12.27
C ASP A 145 -12.96 -1.17 -13.09
N THR A 146 -12.49 0.08 -13.26
CA THR A 146 -11.31 0.37 -14.07
C THR A 146 -10.21 1.01 -13.24
N TRP A 147 -8.98 0.91 -13.73
CA TRP A 147 -7.80 1.53 -13.13
C TRP A 147 -7.41 2.77 -13.92
N GLN A 148 -7.28 3.89 -13.23
CA GLN A 148 -6.79 5.15 -13.81
C GLN A 148 -5.35 5.36 -13.38
N ASP A 149 -4.44 5.55 -14.35
CA ASP A 149 -3.04 5.86 -14.07
C ASP A 149 -2.93 7.30 -13.58
N ILE A 150 -2.52 7.47 -12.34
CA ILE A 150 -2.30 8.77 -11.73
C ILE A 150 -0.84 8.97 -11.32
N THR A 151 0.07 8.25 -11.93
CA THR A 151 1.51 8.32 -11.61
C THR A 151 2.03 9.75 -11.67
N SER A 152 1.58 10.54 -12.61
CA SER A 152 2.03 11.93 -12.76
C SER A 152 1.71 12.83 -11.57
N SER A 153 0.79 12.42 -10.69
CA SER A 153 0.47 13.18 -9.49
C SER A 153 1.63 13.21 -8.48
N PHE A 154 2.57 12.27 -8.60
CA PHE A 154 3.77 12.23 -7.75
C PHE A 154 4.89 13.12 -8.28
N TRP A 155 4.79 13.58 -9.52
CA TRP A 155 5.85 14.38 -10.11
C TRP A 155 5.73 15.81 -9.61
N LYS A 156 6.87 16.36 -9.23
CA LYS A 156 6.92 17.71 -8.70
C LYS A 156 6.56 18.69 -9.81
N LYS A 157 5.48 19.42 -9.59
CA LYS A 157 5.10 20.51 -10.48
C LYS A 157 5.67 21.81 -9.91
N ASN A 158 6.36 22.56 -10.75
CA ASN A 158 6.79 23.90 -10.41
C ASN A 158 5.56 24.81 -10.50
N LEU A 159 5.21 25.38 -9.38
CA LEU A 159 4.16 26.39 -9.31
C LEU A 159 4.76 27.77 -9.47
#